data_700fcca1eac0f4c306102b50c58f70ca
#
_entry.id   700fcca1eac0f4c306102b50c58f70ca
#
_cell.length_a   1.000
_cell.length_b   1.000
_cell.length_c   1.000
_cell.angle_alpha   90.00
_cell.angle_beta   90.00
_cell.angle_gamma   90.00
#
_symmetry.space_group_name_H-M   'P 1'
#
loop_
_entity.id
_entity.type
_entity.pdbx_description
1 polymer ?
#
loop_
_entity_poly.entity_id
_entity_poly.type
_entity_poly.pdbx_seq_one_letter_code
_entity_poly.pdbx_strand_id
1 'polypeptide(L)'
;QREQNERVQAQLDYLDQVCWEHMQKIERLSALIFKAEYYHHVGRITLREECIEQIRGLVDMDMAVMDIFDDVYGLCRLLLKIDKEDVFWDIVAVLEKLTKNANIANLQRKIVSLKILCYRRKQDEAAYLEEAGRFYELTEALDRENHYMIANMLSVRRSLEHANEKRREMEKANERLLEKSETDPLTRLANRFRL
;
A
#
# COMPACT_ATOMS: atom_id res chain seq x y z
N GLN A 1 22.83 13.47 17.51
CA GLN A 1 22.74 12.02 17.28
C GLN A 1 22.62 11.23 18.59
N ARG A 2 23.51 11.47 19.59
CA ARG A 2 23.48 10.78 20.89
C ARG A 2 22.18 11.07 21.68
N GLU A 3 21.79 12.32 21.82
CA GLU A 3 20.56 12.73 22.48
C GLU A 3 19.29 12.16 21.80
N GLN A 4 19.31 12.07 20.47
CA GLN A 4 18.23 11.49 19.70
C GLN A 4 18.11 9.98 19.93
N ASN A 5 19.24 9.27 20.01
CA ASN A 5 19.25 7.85 20.34
C ASN A 5 18.78 7.57 21.77
N GLU A 6 19.13 8.42 22.73
CA GLU A 6 18.66 8.30 24.13
C GLU A 6 17.13 8.49 24.21
N ARG A 7 16.57 9.43 23.46
CA ARG A 7 15.10 9.63 23.37
C ARG A 7 14.38 8.42 22.74
N VAL A 8 14.91 7.88 21.64
CA VAL A 8 14.33 6.69 21.01
C VAL A 8 14.41 5.49 21.97
N GLN A 9 15.52 5.28 22.66
CA GLN A 9 15.65 4.20 23.62
C GLN A 9 14.63 4.34 24.76
N ALA A 10 14.44 5.53 25.31
CA ALA A 10 13.44 5.76 26.37
C ALA A 10 12.00 5.46 25.88
N GLN A 11 11.69 5.77 24.61
CA GLN A 11 10.39 5.42 24.02
C GLN A 11 10.22 3.92 23.83
N LEU A 12 11.27 3.21 23.43
CA LEU A 12 11.26 1.75 23.31
C LEU A 12 11.09 1.08 24.67
N ASP A 13 11.78 1.58 25.70
CA ASP A 13 11.64 1.08 27.07
C ASP A 13 10.21 1.29 27.61
N TYR A 14 9.61 2.45 27.33
CA TYR A 14 8.21 2.72 27.69
C TYR A 14 7.26 1.77 26.96
N LEU A 15 7.48 1.53 25.67
CA LEU A 15 6.67 0.62 24.86
C LEU A 15 6.70 -0.80 25.44
N ASP A 16 7.87 -1.27 25.88
CA ASP A 16 8.04 -2.59 26.49
C ASP A 16 7.39 -2.71 27.85
N GLN A 17 7.49 -1.68 28.68
CA GLN A 17 7.00 -1.73 30.07
C GLN A 17 5.50 -1.48 30.21
N VAL A 18 4.93 -0.65 29.32
CA VAL A 18 3.56 -0.15 29.48
C VAL A 18 2.62 -0.64 28.39
N CYS A 19 3.07 -0.70 27.15
CA CYS A 19 2.19 -0.95 26.02
C CYS A 19 2.16 -2.41 25.56
N TRP A 20 3.24 -3.16 25.80
CA TRP A 20 3.46 -4.48 25.21
C TRP A 20 2.33 -5.50 25.47
N GLU A 21 1.81 -5.55 26.68
CA GLU A 21 0.73 -6.49 27.05
C GLU A 21 -0.60 -6.18 26.33
N HIS A 22 -0.82 -4.91 25.97
CA HIS A 22 -2.05 -4.44 25.34
C HIS A 22 -1.98 -4.43 23.81
N MET A 23 -0.79 -4.63 23.23
CA MET A 23 -0.58 -4.61 21.77
C MET A 23 -1.13 -5.86 21.10
N GLN A 24 -1.80 -5.67 19.97
CA GLN A 24 -2.20 -6.74 19.08
C GLN A 24 -0.98 -7.35 18.37
N LYS A 25 -1.15 -8.53 17.77
CA LYS A 25 -0.09 -9.27 17.10
C LYS A 25 0.60 -8.45 16.02
N ILE A 26 -0.15 -7.72 15.20
CA ILE A 26 0.37 -6.86 14.13
C ILE A 26 1.21 -5.71 14.72
N GLU A 27 0.71 -5.05 15.75
CA GLU A 27 1.41 -3.96 16.42
C GLU A 27 2.71 -4.42 17.06
N ARG A 28 2.72 -5.62 17.68
CA ARG A 28 3.95 -6.25 18.20
C ARG A 28 4.96 -6.54 17.09
N LEU A 29 4.48 -7.02 15.94
CA LEU A 29 5.33 -7.28 14.79
C LEU A 29 6.01 -5.99 14.31
N SER A 30 5.23 -4.92 14.06
CA SER A 30 5.76 -3.63 13.62
C SER A 30 6.74 -3.04 14.65
N ALA A 31 6.43 -3.15 15.95
CA ALA A 31 7.32 -2.70 17.01
C ALA A 31 8.66 -3.47 17.04
N LEU A 32 8.62 -4.78 16.87
CA LEU A 32 9.84 -5.61 16.82
C LEU A 32 10.68 -5.32 15.59
N ILE A 33 10.05 -5.09 14.42
CA ILE A 33 10.75 -4.71 13.19
C ILE A 33 11.44 -3.37 13.39
N PHE A 34 10.74 -2.37 13.92
CA PHE A 34 11.34 -1.07 14.23
C PHE A 34 12.52 -1.19 15.20
N LYS A 35 12.39 -2.01 16.27
CA LYS A 35 13.49 -2.29 17.21
C LYS A 35 14.68 -2.94 16.51
N ALA A 36 14.46 -3.93 15.67
CA ALA A 36 15.52 -4.60 14.94
C ALA A 36 16.31 -3.63 14.04
N GLU A 37 15.60 -2.74 13.32
CA GLU A 37 16.22 -1.69 12.52
C GLU A 37 16.99 -0.66 13.37
N TYR A 38 16.39 -0.21 14.46
CA TYR A 38 17.04 0.70 15.40
C TYR A 38 18.31 0.08 16.01
N TYR A 39 18.23 -1.15 16.52
CA TYR A 39 19.37 -1.84 17.11
C TYR A 39 20.47 -2.13 16.08
N HIS A 40 20.10 -2.39 14.83
CA HIS A 40 21.07 -2.44 13.74
C HIS A 40 21.80 -1.12 13.55
N HIS A 41 21.05 0.01 13.55
CA HIS A 41 21.61 1.35 13.37
C HIS A 41 22.57 1.75 14.49
N VAL A 42 22.25 1.40 15.74
CA VAL A 42 23.09 1.74 16.90
C VAL A 42 24.16 0.68 17.22
N GLY A 43 24.24 -0.39 16.44
CA GLY A 43 25.24 -1.44 16.58
C GLY A 43 25.00 -2.42 17.74
N ARG A 44 23.77 -2.50 18.27
CA ARG A 44 23.40 -3.46 19.33
C ARG A 44 23.00 -4.81 18.73
N ILE A 45 23.99 -5.61 18.34
CA ILE A 45 23.81 -6.85 17.59
C ILE A 45 22.92 -7.85 18.36
N THR A 46 23.18 -8.11 19.64
CA THR A 46 22.44 -9.10 20.44
C THR A 46 20.94 -8.78 20.49
N LEU A 47 20.58 -7.54 20.81
CA LEU A 47 19.18 -7.11 20.87
C LEU A 47 18.49 -7.18 19.52
N ARG A 48 19.22 -6.87 18.44
CA ARG A 48 18.72 -7.04 17.09
C ARG A 48 18.38 -8.51 16.78
N GLU A 49 19.27 -9.44 17.12
CA GLU A 49 19.04 -10.87 16.88
C GLU A 49 17.85 -11.40 17.69
N GLU A 50 17.72 -10.97 18.95
CA GLU A 50 16.56 -11.32 19.77
C GLU A 50 15.25 -10.84 19.14
N CYS A 51 15.20 -9.62 18.61
CA CYS A 51 14.03 -9.12 17.89
C CYS A 51 13.74 -9.96 16.64
N ILE A 52 14.75 -10.30 15.86
CA ILE A 52 14.59 -11.08 14.61
C ILE A 52 14.02 -12.47 14.93
N GLU A 53 14.51 -13.16 15.96
CA GLU A 53 13.95 -14.46 16.35
C GLU A 53 12.49 -14.38 16.82
N GLN A 54 12.12 -13.34 17.57
CA GLN A 54 10.74 -13.11 17.93
C GLN A 54 9.85 -12.84 16.73
N ILE A 55 10.32 -12.05 15.76
CA ILE A 55 9.60 -11.76 14.51
C ILE A 55 9.36 -13.04 13.71
N ARG A 56 10.38 -13.92 13.61
CA ARG A 56 10.27 -15.21 12.92
C ARG A 56 9.11 -16.06 13.44
N GLY A 57 8.85 -16.02 14.75
CA GLY A 57 7.75 -16.74 15.40
C GLY A 57 6.38 -16.04 15.26
N LEU A 58 6.35 -14.75 14.89
CA LEU A 58 5.12 -13.97 14.80
C LEU A 58 4.53 -13.92 13.40
N VAL A 59 5.35 -13.94 12.36
CA VAL A 59 4.89 -13.84 10.97
C VAL A 59 4.23 -15.15 10.54
N ASP A 60 2.94 -15.12 10.29
CA ASP A 60 2.16 -16.30 9.88
C ASP A 60 1.08 -15.98 8.83
N MET A 61 0.32 -17.03 8.47
CA MET A 61 -0.71 -16.97 7.43
C MET A 61 -2.02 -16.31 7.85
N ASP A 62 -2.21 -16.01 9.14
CA ASP A 62 -3.45 -15.40 9.66
C ASP A 62 -3.41 -13.87 9.60
N MET A 63 -2.29 -13.29 9.17
CA MET A 63 -2.11 -11.85 9.07
C MET A 63 -2.67 -11.27 7.77
N ALA A 64 -3.30 -10.11 7.86
CA ALA A 64 -3.70 -9.34 6.68
C ALA A 64 -2.46 -8.77 6.00
N VAL A 65 -2.15 -9.24 4.79
CA VAL A 65 -0.92 -8.87 4.08
C VAL A 65 -0.75 -7.36 3.89
N MET A 66 -1.85 -6.63 3.69
CA MET A 66 -1.81 -5.17 3.48
C MET A 66 -1.32 -4.40 4.71
N ASP A 67 -1.56 -4.95 5.91
CA ASP A 67 -1.23 -4.27 7.16
C ASP A 67 0.24 -4.48 7.57
N ILE A 68 0.86 -5.57 7.09
CA ILE A 68 2.23 -5.95 7.48
C ILE A 68 3.26 -5.80 6.38
N PHE A 69 2.83 -5.65 5.12
CA PHE A 69 3.71 -5.85 3.97
C PHE A 69 4.91 -4.90 3.97
N ASP A 70 4.70 -3.61 4.15
CA ASP A 70 5.79 -2.63 4.02
C ASP A 70 6.81 -2.77 5.15
N ASP A 71 6.38 -3.07 6.38
CA ASP A 71 7.27 -3.33 7.52
C ASP A 71 8.10 -4.59 7.28
N VAL A 72 7.44 -5.71 6.91
CA VAL A 72 8.11 -6.99 6.67
C VAL A 72 9.01 -6.92 5.42
N TYR A 73 8.64 -6.14 4.39
CA TYR A 73 9.49 -5.88 3.24
C TYR A 73 10.77 -5.14 3.64
N GLY A 74 10.66 -4.12 4.52
CA GLY A 74 11.79 -3.42 5.11
C GLY A 74 12.72 -4.38 5.86
N LEU A 75 12.13 -5.22 6.72
CA LEU A 75 12.87 -6.28 7.44
C LEU A 75 13.61 -7.22 6.50
N CYS A 76 12.97 -7.70 5.42
CA CYS A 76 13.63 -8.56 4.44
C CYS A 76 14.89 -7.89 3.83
N ARG A 77 14.85 -6.60 3.57
CA ARG A 77 16.01 -5.84 3.11
C ARG A 77 17.10 -5.76 4.17
N LEU A 78 16.74 -5.60 5.43
CA LEU A 78 17.69 -5.65 6.55
C LEU A 78 18.32 -7.03 6.67
N LEU A 79 17.51 -8.11 6.62
CA LEU A 79 18.01 -9.49 6.69
C LEU A 79 19.03 -9.80 5.60
N LEU A 80 18.76 -9.38 4.37
CA LEU A 80 19.73 -9.49 3.28
C LEU A 80 21.01 -8.70 3.58
N LYS A 81 20.92 -7.50 4.17
CA LYS A 81 22.07 -6.66 4.48
C LYS A 81 22.97 -7.26 5.56
N ILE A 82 22.40 -8.02 6.50
CA ILE A 82 23.11 -8.64 7.63
C ILE A 82 23.39 -10.14 7.42
N ASP A 83 23.16 -10.65 6.19
CA ASP A 83 23.40 -12.04 5.78
C ASP A 83 22.62 -13.10 6.57
N LYS A 84 21.38 -12.77 7.00
CA LYS A 84 20.43 -13.68 7.66
C LYS A 84 19.50 -14.32 6.63
N GLU A 85 20.05 -15.13 5.75
CA GLU A 85 19.30 -15.70 4.63
C GLU A 85 18.27 -16.75 5.03
N ASP A 86 18.53 -17.52 6.07
CA ASP A 86 17.59 -18.53 6.58
C ASP A 86 16.27 -17.87 7.01
N VAL A 87 16.33 -16.83 7.84
CA VAL A 87 15.18 -16.06 8.29
C VAL A 87 14.52 -15.34 7.11
N PHE A 88 15.32 -14.79 6.19
CA PHE A 88 14.81 -14.15 4.97
C PHE A 88 13.92 -15.09 4.16
N TRP A 89 14.37 -16.33 3.90
CA TRP A 89 13.60 -17.27 3.11
C TRP A 89 12.33 -17.76 3.81
N ASP A 90 12.37 -17.94 5.13
CA ASP A 90 11.20 -18.30 5.92
C ASP A 90 10.10 -17.22 5.80
N ILE A 91 10.49 -15.95 5.97
CA ILE A 91 9.57 -14.81 5.88
C ILE A 91 9.06 -14.61 4.45
N VAL A 92 9.93 -14.67 3.45
CA VAL A 92 9.55 -14.53 2.05
C VAL A 92 8.55 -15.61 1.63
N ALA A 93 8.72 -16.85 2.10
CA ALA A 93 7.79 -17.93 1.80
C ALA A 93 6.36 -17.67 2.34
N VAL A 94 6.24 -17.05 3.52
CA VAL A 94 4.94 -16.64 4.08
C VAL A 94 4.36 -15.49 3.25
N LEU A 95 5.14 -14.44 2.96
CA LEU A 95 4.70 -13.30 2.15
C LEU A 95 4.25 -13.71 0.76
N GLU A 96 4.95 -14.64 0.11
CA GLU A 96 4.55 -15.16 -1.21
C GLU A 96 3.17 -15.82 -1.17
N LYS A 97 2.90 -16.63 -0.15
CA LYS A 97 1.58 -17.27 0.02
C LYS A 97 0.49 -16.25 0.30
N LEU A 98 0.73 -15.31 1.22
CA LEU A 98 -0.22 -14.25 1.56
C LEU A 98 -0.58 -13.38 0.34
N THR A 99 0.43 -12.95 -0.43
CA THR A 99 0.21 -12.09 -1.60
C THR A 99 -0.44 -12.84 -2.77
N LYS A 100 -0.17 -14.14 -2.93
CA LYS A 100 -0.87 -15.00 -3.89
C LYS A 100 -2.32 -15.19 -3.51
N ASN A 101 -2.61 -15.48 -2.24
CA ASN A 101 -3.98 -15.66 -1.75
C ASN A 101 -4.81 -14.37 -1.89
N ALA A 102 -4.20 -13.22 -1.63
CA ALA A 102 -4.83 -11.91 -1.81
C ALA A 102 -4.88 -11.44 -3.29
N ASN A 103 -4.20 -12.15 -4.20
CA ASN A 103 -4.09 -11.81 -5.63
C ASN A 103 -3.59 -10.38 -5.89
N ILE A 104 -2.57 -9.94 -5.16
CA ILE A 104 -2.03 -8.58 -5.26
C ILE A 104 -0.72 -8.60 -6.05
N ALA A 105 -0.81 -8.43 -7.37
CA ALA A 105 0.32 -8.53 -8.30
C ALA A 105 1.46 -7.54 -7.97
N ASN A 106 1.15 -6.32 -7.52
CA ASN A 106 2.17 -5.35 -7.15
C ASN A 106 3.03 -5.81 -5.96
N LEU A 107 2.42 -6.44 -4.94
CA LEU A 107 3.16 -6.98 -3.80
C LEU A 107 3.98 -8.22 -4.20
N GLN A 108 3.42 -9.08 -5.06
CA GLN A 108 4.16 -10.21 -5.64
C GLN A 108 5.41 -9.74 -6.38
N ARG A 109 5.30 -8.68 -7.21
CA ARG A 109 6.44 -8.08 -7.90
C ARG A 109 7.51 -7.56 -6.94
N LYS A 110 7.11 -6.90 -5.84
CA LYS A 110 8.03 -6.44 -4.79
C LYS A 110 8.80 -7.63 -4.16
N ILE A 111 8.11 -8.75 -3.88
CA ILE A 111 8.76 -9.96 -3.33
C ILE A 111 9.76 -10.53 -4.33
N VAL A 112 9.38 -10.66 -5.59
CA VAL A 112 10.27 -11.13 -6.66
C VAL A 112 11.53 -10.25 -6.74
N SER A 113 11.40 -8.92 -6.56
CA SER A 113 12.56 -8.02 -6.52
C SER A 113 13.53 -8.31 -5.37
N LEU A 114 13.03 -8.72 -4.20
CA LEU A 114 13.88 -9.16 -3.07
C LEU A 114 14.63 -10.46 -3.39
N LYS A 115 13.95 -11.41 -4.02
CA LYS A 115 14.56 -12.69 -4.44
C LYS A 115 15.68 -12.47 -5.47
N ILE A 116 15.43 -11.59 -6.45
CA ILE A 116 16.43 -11.16 -7.43
C ILE A 116 17.67 -10.58 -6.74
N LEU A 117 17.49 -9.72 -5.73
CA LEU A 117 18.61 -9.16 -4.96
C LEU A 117 19.41 -10.25 -4.23
N CYS A 118 18.71 -11.24 -3.63
CA CYS A 118 19.35 -12.36 -2.95
C CYS A 118 20.18 -13.22 -3.93
N TYR A 119 19.58 -13.68 -5.04
CA TYR A 119 20.26 -14.52 -6.03
C TYR A 119 21.42 -13.81 -6.71
N ARG A 120 21.28 -12.49 -6.99
CA ARG A 120 22.40 -11.69 -7.51
C ARG A 120 23.59 -11.65 -6.55
N ARG A 121 23.35 -11.54 -5.24
CA ARG A 121 24.43 -11.59 -4.23
C ARG A 121 25.10 -12.94 -4.16
N LYS A 122 24.34 -14.02 -4.32
CA LYS A 122 24.84 -15.40 -4.36
C LYS A 122 25.53 -15.77 -5.67
N GLN A 123 25.45 -14.92 -6.68
CA GLN A 123 25.91 -15.23 -8.03
C GLN A 123 25.22 -16.48 -8.63
N ASP A 124 24.00 -16.78 -8.19
CA ASP A 124 23.15 -17.82 -8.77
C ASP A 124 22.44 -17.26 -10.01
N GLU A 125 23.12 -17.40 -11.14
CA GLU A 125 22.64 -16.83 -12.41
C GLU A 125 21.34 -17.51 -12.89
N ALA A 126 21.20 -18.80 -12.68
CA ALA A 126 20.01 -19.54 -13.13
C ALA A 126 18.75 -19.07 -12.37
N ALA A 127 18.79 -19.03 -11.05
CA ALA A 127 17.69 -18.56 -10.22
C ALA A 127 17.42 -17.06 -10.41
N TYR A 128 18.47 -16.26 -10.63
CA TYR A 128 18.35 -14.84 -10.97
C TYR A 128 17.57 -14.62 -12.27
N LEU A 129 17.88 -15.35 -13.34
CA LEU A 129 17.21 -15.21 -14.64
C LEU A 129 15.76 -15.66 -14.57
N GLU A 130 15.44 -16.74 -13.85
CA GLU A 130 14.07 -17.19 -13.63
C GLU A 130 13.23 -16.13 -12.94
N GLU A 131 13.71 -15.58 -11.83
CA GLU A 131 12.96 -14.54 -11.10
C GLU A 131 12.92 -13.20 -11.86
N ALA A 132 13.93 -12.88 -12.68
CA ALA A 132 13.90 -11.72 -13.56
C ALA A 132 12.81 -11.85 -14.65
N GLY A 133 12.65 -13.04 -15.23
CA GLY A 133 11.55 -13.34 -16.15
C GLY A 133 10.18 -13.15 -15.48
N ARG A 134 10.01 -13.69 -14.27
CA ARG A 134 8.78 -13.51 -13.49
C ARG A 134 8.50 -12.06 -13.12
N PHE A 135 9.55 -11.30 -12.78
CA PHE A 135 9.43 -9.86 -12.53
C PHE A 135 8.92 -9.10 -13.75
N TYR A 136 9.44 -9.44 -14.93
CA TYR A 136 9.01 -8.85 -16.19
C TYR A 136 7.53 -9.14 -16.48
N GLU A 137 7.10 -10.42 -16.37
CA GLU A 137 5.71 -10.82 -16.56
C GLU A 137 4.72 -10.07 -15.64
N LEU A 138 5.07 -9.98 -14.35
CA LEU A 138 4.28 -9.22 -13.38
C LEU A 138 4.24 -7.72 -13.70
N THR A 139 5.32 -7.17 -14.19
CA THR A 139 5.38 -5.75 -14.58
C THR A 139 4.50 -5.48 -15.79
N GLU A 140 4.56 -6.32 -16.84
CA GLU A 140 3.67 -6.20 -17.99
C GLU A 140 2.19 -6.35 -17.64
N ALA A 141 1.87 -7.26 -16.71
CA ALA A 141 0.50 -7.44 -16.25
C ALA A 141 -0.02 -6.17 -15.54
N LEU A 142 0.78 -5.58 -14.66
CA LEU A 142 0.46 -4.35 -13.95
C LEU A 142 0.33 -3.15 -14.89
N ASP A 143 1.19 -3.03 -15.90
CA ASP A 143 1.12 -1.95 -16.88
C ASP A 143 -0.16 -2.05 -17.72
N ARG A 144 -0.56 -3.26 -18.12
CA ARG A 144 -1.85 -3.49 -18.79
C ARG A 144 -3.02 -3.08 -17.91
N GLU A 145 -3.03 -3.48 -16.64
CA GLU A 145 -4.08 -3.12 -15.67
C GLU A 145 -4.18 -1.61 -15.48
N ASN A 146 -3.04 -0.92 -15.34
CA ASN A 146 -2.98 0.53 -15.24
C ASN A 146 -3.54 1.23 -16.49
N HIS A 147 -3.22 0.77 -17.69
CA HIS A 147 -3.76 1.31 -18.93
C HIS A 147 -5.29 1.16 -19.00
N TYR A 148 -5.83 -0.01 -18.62
CA TYR A 148 -7.27 -0.22 -18.53
C TYR A 148 -7.94 0.72 -17.52
N MET A 149 -7.34 0.89 -16.35
CA MET A 149 -7.87 1.78 -15.31
C MET A 149 -7.89 3.23 -15.79
N ILE A 150 -6.84 3.72 -16.43
CA ILE A 150 -6.76 5.07 -16.99
C ILE A 150 -7.82 5.26 -18.08
N ALA A 151 -7.96 4.31 -19.00
CA ALA A 151 -8.97 4.37 -20.06
C ALA A 151 -10.39 4.44 -19.50
N ASN A 152 -10.71 3.62 -18.49
CA ASN A 152 -11.99 3.63 -17.81
C ASN A 152 -12.23 4.97 -17.09
N MET A 153 -11.23 5.50 -16.40
CA MET A 153 -11.34 6.78 -15.69
C MET A 153 -11.62 7.94 -16.67
N LEU A 154 -10.95 7.95 -17.83
CA LEU A 154 -11.21 8.93 -18.90
C LEU A 154 -12.62 8.78 -19.49
N SER A 155 -13.11 7.55 -19.65
CA SER A 155 -14.47 7.28 -20.11
C SER A 155 -15.52 7.79 -19.13
N VAL A 156 -15.36 7.49 -17.84
CA VAL A 156 -16.25 7.98 -16.77
C VAL A 156 -16.26 9.52 -16.72
N ARG A 157 -15.08 10.14 -16.80
CA ARG A 157 -14.96 11.59 -16.82
C ARG A 157 -15.74 12.22 -18.00
N ARG A 158 -15.57 11.69 -19.21
CA ARG A 158 -16.32 12.16 -20.39
C ARG A 158 -17.83 12.02 -20.21
N SER A 159 -18.30 10.89 -19.65
CA SER A 159 -19.71 10.67 -19.37
C SER A 159 -20.28 11.67 -18.37
N LEU A 160 -19.51 12.01 -17.31
CA LEU A 160 -19.87 13.03 -16.33
C LEU A 160 -19.92 14.43 -16.94
N GLU A 161 -18.93 14.78 -17.77
CA GLU A 161 -18.91 16.06 -18.49
C GLU A 161 -20.15 16.20 -19.37
N HIS A 162 -20.48 15.18 -20.16
CA HIS A 162 -21.67 15.16 -21.00
C HIS A 162 -22.98 15.24 -20.20
N ALA A 163 -23.09 14.51 -19.10
CA ALA A 163 -24.24 14.58 -18.21
C ALA A 163 -24.42 15.98 -17.59
N ASN A 164 -23.31 16.62 -17.20
CA ASN A 164 -23.34 17.99 -16.68
C ASN A 164 -23.74 19.02 -17.74
N GLU A 165 -23.29 18.87 -18.98
CA GLU A 165 -23.71 19.72 -20.09
C GLU A 165 -25.20 19.60 -20.34
N LYS A 166 -25.73 18.37 -20.45
CA LYS A 166 -27.17 18.15 -20.59
C LYS A 166 -27.98 18.74 -19.44
N ARG A 167 -27.51 18.60 -18.21
CA ARG A 167 -28.18 19.20 -17.07
C ARG A 167 -28.24 20.72 -17.18
N ARG A 168 -27.14 21.37 -17.54
CA ARG A 168 -27.09 22.83 -17.76
C ARG A 168 -28.01 23.29 -18.88
N GLU A 169 -28.10 22.51 -19.96
CA GLU A 169 -29.05 22.82 -21.06
C GLU A 169 -30.49 22.69 -20.60
N MET A 170 -30.83 21.66 -19.83
CA MET A 170 -32.16 21.50 -19.27
C MET A 170 -32.51 22.59 -18.25
N GLU A 171 -31.60 23.00 -17.40
CA GLU A 171 -31.76 24.11 -16.45
C GLU A 171 -32.07 25.41 -17.22
N LYS A 172 -31.28 25.74 -18.24
CA LYS A 172 -31.55 26.92 -19.10
C LYS A 172 -32.88 26.84 -19.86
N ALA A 173 -33.26 25.65 -20.32
CA ALA A 173 -34.55 25.46 -20.98
C ALA A 173 -35.71 25.64 -19.98
N ASN A 174 -35.57 25.13 -18.77
CA ASN A 174 -36.55 25.31 -17.71
C ASN A 174 -36.71 26.79 -17.28
N GLU A 175 -35.58 27.51 -17.12
CA GLU A 175 -35.62 28.95 -16.85
C GLU A 175 -36.40 29.73 -17.92
N ARG A 176 -36.13 29.45 -19.20
CA ARG A 176 -36.85 30.07 -20.33
C ARG A 176 -38.34 29.71 -20.34
N LEU A 177 -38.70 28.48 -19.96
CA LEU A 177 -40.11 28.07 -19.85
C LEU A 177 -40.80 28.76 -18.69
N LEU A 178 -40.14 28.91 -17.56
CA LEU A 178 -40.65 29.66 -16.41
C LEU A 178 -40.85 31.12 -16.76
N GLU A 179 -39.89 31.80 -17.38
CA GLU A 179 -40.06 33.19 -17.85
C GLU A 179 -41.22 33.35 -18.79
N LYS A 180 -41.44 32.42 -19.74
CA LYS A 180 -42.57 32.42 -20.66
C LYS A 180 -43.92 32.13 -19.95
N SER A 181 -43.90 31.32 -18.91
CA SER A 181 -45.10 30.98 -18.12
C SER A 181 -45.49 32.12 -17.16
N GLU A 182 -44.52 32.91 -16.69
CA GLU A 182 -44.78 34.02 -15.77
C GLU A 182 -45.32 35.29 -16.44
N THR A 183 -45.20 35.42 -17.76
CA THR A 183 -45.66 36.57 -18.52
C THR A 183 -46.71 36.18 -19.57
N ASP A 184 -47.85 36.92 -19.62
CA ASP A 184 -48.83 36.78 -20.67
C ASP A 184 -48.25 37.30 -22.01
N PRO A 185 -48.29 36.49 -23.10
CA PRO A 185 -47.62 36.83 -24.38
C PRO A 185 -48.30 37.99 -25.12
N LEU A 186 -49.56 38.33 -24.80
CA LEU A 186 -50.31 39.41 -25.46
C LEU A 186 -50.18 40.75 -24.72
N THR A 187 -50.26 40.72 -23.40
CA THR A 187 -50.26 41.93 -22.58
C THR A 187 -48.91 42.26 -21.96
N ARG A 188 -47.93 41.32 -21.95
CA ARG A 188 -46.66 41.39 -21.28
C ARG A 188 -46.75 41.65 -19.77
N LEU A 189 -47.90 41.44 -19.15
CA LEU A 189 -48.14 41.55 -17.72
C LEU A 189 -47.87 40.17 -17.05
N ALA A 190 -47.71 40.18 -15.72
CA ALA A 190 -47.54 38.94 -14.95
C ALA A 190 -48.76 38.03 -15.16
N ASN A 191 -48.48 36.76 -15.48
CA ASN A 191 -49.54 35.78 -15.70
C ASN A 191 -50.25 35.45 -14.36
N ARG A 192 -51.55 35.11 -14.43
CA ARG A 192 -52.42 34.79 -13.30
C ARG A 192 -51.90 33.70 -12.36
N PHE A 193 -50.91 32.92 -12.80
CA PHE A 193 -50.27 31.86 -12.02
C PHE A 193 -49.16 32.37 -11.08
N ARG A 194 -48.87 33.67 -11.02
CA ARG A 194 -47.88 34.27 -10.12
C ARG A 194 -48.52 34.86 -8.84
N LEU A 195 -49.81 34.75 -8.70
CA LEU A 195 -50.56 35.13 -7.50
C LEU A 195 -50.89 33.90 -6.67
#